data_4179d9c710de78742d31fc9980b9b13f
#
_entry.id   4179d9c710de78742d31fc9980b9b13f
#
_cell.length_a   1.000
_cell.length_b   1.000
_cell.length_c   1.000
_cell.angle_alpha   90.00
_cell.angle_beta   90.00
_cell.angle_gamma   90.00
#
_symmetry.space_group_name_H-M   'P 1'
#
loop_
_entity.id
_entity.type
_entity.pdbx_description
1 polymer ?
#
loop_
_entity_poly.entity_id
_entity_poly.type
_entity_poly.pdbx_seq_one_letter_code
_entity_poly.pdbx_strand_id
1 'polypeptide(L)'
;RRVLFRSVICMHVNDVVNKKNWKGNKIMERICILAFLGINSWKDIRTREVSLLSIGVFGIVGMVRVCFLGNVSMDLVWNVCMGAAVIGLSIISKGAVGMGDGLLFLSLGTVLSFEELLSAFLLGLFCCCFWGIVVLFLSGKGKKTEMPFVPFLMLGYIGGLIY
;
A
#
# COMPACT_ATOMS: atom_id res chain seq x y z
N ARG A 1 -12.44 -20.40 -44.98
CA ARG A 1 -11.04 -20.23 -44.54
C ARG A 1 -10.71 -18.76 -44.22
N ARG A 2 -11.15 -17.77 -45.04
CA ARG A 2 -10.87 -16.31 -44.80
C ARG A 2 -11.57 -15.73 -43.56
N VAL A 3 -12.76 -16.23 -43.21
CA VAL A 3 -13.52 -15.75 -42.05
C VAL A 3 -12.87 -16.20 -40.72
N LEU A 4 -12.42 -17.46 -40.67
CA LEU A 4 -11.71 -18.01 -39.52
C LEU A 4 -10.37 -17.28 -39.27
N PHE A 5 -9.64 -16.99 -40.35
CA PHE A 5 -8.37 -16.26 -40.23
C PHE A 5 -8.56 -14.82 -39.71
N ARG A 6 -9.63 -14.13 -40.14
CA ARG A 6 -9.98 -12.80 -39.64
C ARG A 6 -10.41 -12.81 -38.17
N SER A 7 -11.15 -13.82 -37.70
CA SER A 7 -11.58 -13.93 -36.31
C SER A 7 -10.40 -14.20 -35.38
N VAL A 8 -9.46 -15.05 -35.79
CA VAL A 8 -8.25 -15.35 -35.01
C VAL A 8 -7.33 -14.13 -34.91
N ILE A 9 -7.17 -13.36 -36.01
CA ILE A 9 -6.38 -12.11 -35.98
C ILE A 9 -7.06 -11.07 -35.08
N CYS A 10 -8.39 -10.88 -35.16
CA CYS A 10 -9.11 -9.97 -34.30
C CYS A 10 -9.01 -10.35 -32.82
N MET A 11 -9.11 -11.63 -32.47
CA MET A 11 -8.88 -12.10 -31.10
C MET A 11 -7.46 -11.76 -30.63
N HIS A 12 -6.47 -12.08 -31.43
CA HIS A 12 -5.07 -11.85 -31.07
C HIS A 12 -4.74 -10.35 -30.92
N VAL A 13 -5.27 -9.51 -31.79
CA VAL A 13 -5.10 -8.05 -31.71
C VAL A 13 -5.81 -7.49 -30.47
N ASN A 14 -7.04 -7.94 -30.17
CA ASN A 14 -7.76 -7.55 -28.97
C ASN A 14 -7.02 -7.97 -27.69
N ASP A 15 -6.44 -9.17 -27.66
CA ASP A 15 -5.65 -9.64 -26.52
C ASP A 15 -4.38 -8.80 -26.32
N VAL A 16 -3.69 -8.43 -27.39
CA VAL A 16 -2.48 -7.60 -27.33
C VAL A 16 -2.81 -6.18 -26.86
N VAL A 17 -3.89 -5.58 -27.42
CA VAL A 17 -4.35 -4.24 -27.02
C VAL A 17 -4.82 -4.23 -25.57
N ASN A 18 -5.58 -5.25 -25.15
CA ASN A 18 -6.08 -5.37 -23.79
C ASN A 18 -4.91 -5.57 -22.79
N LYS A 19 -3.91 -6.37 -23.15
CA LYS A 19 -2.69 -6.60 -22.36
C LYS A 19 -1.83 -5.34 -22.25
N LYS A 20 -1.77 -4.50 -23.28
CA LYS A 20 -1.05 -3.23 -23.27
C LYS A 20 -1.75 -2.17 -22.40
N ASN A 21 -3.08 -2.07 -22.51
CA ASN A 21 -3.90 -1.20 -21.66
C ASN A 21 -3.83 -1.62 -20.19
N TRP A 22 -3.86 -2.93 -19.92
CA TRP A 22 -3.75 -3.47 -18.57
C TRP A 22 -2.39 -3.18 -17.92
N LYS A 23 -1.28 -3.29 -18.68
CA LYS A 23 0.05 -2.90 -18.22
C LYS A 23 0.16 -1.38 -17.96
N GLY A 24 -0.42 -0.55 -18.82
CA GLY A 24 -0.45 0.90 -18.64
C GLY A 24 -1.19 1.30 -17.36
N ASN A 25 -2.36 0.70 -17.11
CA ASN A 25 -3.13 0.95 -15.90
C ASN A 25 -2.38 0.54 -14.62
N LYS A 26 -1.70 -0.60 -14.61
CA LYS A 26 -0.88 -1.04 -13.46
C LYS A 26 0.29 -0.10 -13.17
N ILE A 27 0.94 0.44 -14.20
CA ILE A 27 2.04 1.40 -14.02
C ILE A 27 1.53 2.70 -13.40
N MET A 28 0.41 3.23 -13.89
CA MET A 28 -0.21 4.43 -13.33
C MET A 28 -0.63 4.22 -11.87
N GLU A 29 -1.21 3.06 -11.56
CA GLU A 29 -1.60 2.67 -10.21
C GLU A 29 -0.39 2.63 -9.25
N ARG A 30 0.72 2.02 -9.65
CA ARG A 30 1.96 1.97 -8.88
C ARG A 30 2.56 3.36 -8.64
N ILE A 31 2.53 4.23 -9.65
CA ILE A 31 3.00 5.62 -9.52
C ILE A 31 2.13 6.39 -8.52
N CYS A 32 0.80 6.24 -8.59
CA CYS A 32 -0.12 6.88 -7.64
C CYS A 32 0.13 6.41 -6.20
N ILE A 33 0.35 5.10 -5.99
CA ILE A 33 0.65 4.53 -4.67
C ILE A 33 1.99 5.07 -4.16
N LEU A 34 3.04 5.11 -4.99
CA LEU A 34 4.34 5.65 -4.61
C LEU A 34 4.26 7.14 -4.27
N ALA A 35 3.52 7.93 -5.04
CA ALA A 35 3.29 9.34 -4.75
C ALA A 35 2.55 9.53 -3.42
N PHE A 36 1.51 8.73 -3.19
CA PHE A 36 0.74 8.75 -1.93
C PHE A 36 1.61 8.39 -0.72
N LEU A 37 2.39 7.29 -0.82
CA LEU A 37 3.32 6.88 0.24
C LEU A 37 4.44 7.91 0.43
N GLY A 38 4.96 8.51 -0.64
CA GLY A 38 5.99 9.55 -0.58
C GLY A 38 5.52 10.80 0.15
N ILE A 39 4.32 11.29 -0.14
CA ILE A 39 3.74 12.47 0.52
C ILE A 39 3.52 12.19 2.01
N ASN A 40 2.95 11.01 2.35
CA ASN A 40 2.72 10.65 3.74
C ASN A 40 4.03 10.36 4.48
N SER A 41 5.03 9.75 3.84
CA SER A 41 6.37 9.52 4.38
C SER A 41 7.07 10.84 4.70
N TRP A 42 7.01 11.82 3.81
CA TRP A 42 7.58 13.15 4.04
C TRP A 42 6.94 13.84 5.24
N LYS A 43 5.61 13.76 5.35
CA LYS A 43 4.88 14.33 6.48
C LYS A 43 5.20 13.60 7.77
N ASP A 44 5.23 12.28 7.77
CA ASP A 44 5.52 11.45 8.93
C ASP A 44 6.93 11.76 9.51
N ILE A 45 7.92 11.95 8.65
CA ILE A 45 9.28 12.35 9.06
C ILE A 45 9.28 13.75 9.67
N ARG A 46 8.48 14.69 9.14
CA ARG A 46 8.53 16.10 9.53
C ARG A 46 7.65 16.43 10.74
N THR A 47 6.45 15.88 10.78
CA THR A 47 5.44 16.18 11.80
C THR A 47 5.11 15.03 12.71
N ARG A 48 5.58 13.80 12.40
CA ARG A 48 5.22 12.55 13.06
C ARG A 48 3.71 12.29 13.09
N GLU A 49 3.00 12.93 12.17
CA GLU A 49 1.57 12.78 11.99
C GLU A 49 1.27 12.40 10.56
N VAL A 50 0.49 11.35 10.38
CA VAL A 50 0.02 10.95 9.05
C VAL A 50 -1.10 11.89 8.61
N SER A 51 -1.08 12.32 7.35
CA SER A 51 -2.09 13.23 6.82
C SER A 51 -3.44 12.52 6.66
N LEU A 52 -4.33 12.68 7.64
CA LEU A 52 -5.70 12.13 7.57
C LEU A 52 -6.44 12.56 6.31
N LEU A 53 -6.17 13.78 5.82
CA LEU A 53 -6.79 14.29 4.60
C LEU A 53 -6.33 13.53 3.37
N SER A 54 -5.02 13.26 3.22
CA SER A 54 -4.50 12.46 2.09
C SER A 54 -4.97 11.00 2.14
N ILE A 55 -5.04 10.40 3.34
CA ILE A 55 -5.58 9.06 3.55
C ILE A 55 -7.08 9.02 3.17
N GLY A 56 -7.85 10.02 3.62
CA GLY A 56 -9.28 10.11 3.32
C GLY A 56 -9.54 10.23 1.82
N VAL A 57 -8.84 11.13 1.13
CA VAL A 57 -8.99 11.31 -0.32
C VAL A 57 -8.60 10.03 -1.07
N PHE A 58 -7.47 9.42 -0.73
CA PHE A 58 -7.02 8.19 -1.40
C PHE A 58 -7.96 7.01 -1.12
N GLY A 59 -8.45 6.88 0.11
CA GLY A 59 -9.42 5.86 0.51
C GLY A 59 -10.77 6.03 -0.22
N ILE A 60 -11.28 7.26 -0.36
CA ILE A 60 -12.50 7.54 -1.11
C ILE A 60 -12.33 7.17 -2.59
N VAL A 61 -11.22 7.57 -3.22
CA VAL A 61 -10.93 7.22 -4.61
C VAL A 61 -10.85 5.70 -4.79
N GLY A 62 -10.19 4.99 -3.87
CA GLY A 62 -10.11 3.54 -3.88
C GLY A 62 -11.48 2.87 -3.69
N MET A 63 -12.31 3.38 -2.76
CA MET A 63 -13.66 2.87 -2.53
C MET A 63 -14.58 3.07 -3.75
N VAL A 64 -14.55 4.26 -4.36
CA VAL A 64 -15.26 4.57 -5.60
C VAL A 64 -14.86 3.58 -6.70
N ARG A 65 -13.56 3.33 -6.85
CA ARG A 65 -13.05 2.32 -7.81
C ARG A 65 -13.64 0.94 -7.56
N VAL A 66 -13.65 0.47 -6.31
CA VAL A 66 -14.23 -0.84 -5.94
C VAL A 66 -15.72 -0.89 -6.26
N CYS A 67 -16.48 0.18 -5.96
CA CYS A 67 -17.90 0.26 -6.26
C CYS A 67 -18.20 0.26 -7.77
N PHE A 68 -17.41 0.99 -8.57
CA PHE A 68 -17.61 1.06 -10.02
C PHE A 68 -17.20 -0.22 -10.75
N LEU A 69 -16.16 -0.91 -10.30
CA LEU A 69 -15.71 -2.16 -10.89
C LEU A 69 -16.52 -3.38 -10.45
N GLY A 70 -17.35 -3.22 -9.41
CA GLY A 70 -18.25 -4.28 -8.90
C GLY A 70 -17.54 -5.52 -8.35
N ASN A 71 -16.22 -5.49 -8.23
CA ASN A 71 -15.40 -6.60 -7.78
C ASN A 71 -15.02 -6.44 -6.31
N VAL A 72 -15.93 -6.87 -5.44
CA VAL A 72 -15.57 -7.13 -4.03
C VAL A 72 -14.75 -8.43 -4.04
N SER A 73 -13.44 -8.32 -4.21
CA SER A 73 -12.56 -9.48 -4.14
C SER A 73 -12.33 -9.91 -2.69
N MET A 74 -12.01 -11.19 -2.47
CA MET A 74 -11.61 -11.69 -1.15
C MET A 74 -10.39 -10.93 -0.60
N ASP A 75 -9.54 -10.39 -1.46
CA ASP A 75 -8.41 -9.55 -1.08
C ASP A 75 -8.84 -8.32 -0.30
N LEU A 76 -9.95 -7.67 -0.69
CA LEU A 76 -10.49 -6.52 0.03
C LEU A 76 -10.87 -6.88 1.47
N VAL A 77 -11.49 -8.05 1.67
CA VAL A 77 -11.87 -8.52 3.01
C VAL A 77 -10.64 -8.73 3.87
N TRP A 78 -9.61 -9.39 3.35
CA TRP A 78 -8.36 -9.61 4.05
C TRP A 78 -7.63 -8.30 4.36
N ASN A 79 -7.61 -7.35 3.43
CA ASN A 79 -7.00 -6.04 3.62
C ASN A 79 -7.73 -5.23 4.70
N VAL A 80 -9.06 -5.28 4.74
CA VAL A 80 -9.85 -4.64 5.79
C VAL A 80 -9.57 -5.29 7.16
N CYS A 81 -9.51 -6.61 7.22
CA CYS A 81 -9.15 -7.33 8.46
C CYS A 81 -7.75 -6.94 8.94
N MET A 82 -6.78 -6.83 8.03
CA MET A 82 -5.41 -6.41 8.36
C MET A 82 -5.37 -4.97 8.88
N GLY A 83 -6.03 -4.03 8.21
CA GLY A 83 -6.11 -2.64 8.66
C GLY A 83 -6.82 -2.51 10.02
N ALA A 84 -7.91 -3.28 10.23
CA ALA A 84 -8.61 -3.33 11.51
C ALA A 84 -7.73 -3.92 12.62
N ALA A 85 -6.92 -4.94 12.33
CA ALA A 85 -5.96 -5.51 13.28
C ALA A 85 -4.91 -4.48 13.72
N VAL A 86 -4.37 -3.68 12.79
CA VAL A 86 -3.40 -2.60 13.11
C VAL A 86 -4.06 -1.52 13.95
N ILE A 87 -5.31 -1.12 13.67
CA ILE A 87 -6.06 -0.17 14.51
C ILE A 87 -6.30 -0.77 15.90
N GLY A 88 -6.70 -2.05 15.98
CA GLY A 88 -6.88 -2.75 17.25
C GLY A 88 -5.60 -2.77 18.09
N LEU A 89 -4.45 -3.05 17.46
CA LEU A 89 -3.13 -2.97 18.10
C LEU A 89 -2.81 -1.55 18.60
N SER A 90 -3.17 -0.51 17.84
CA SER A 90 -3.01 0.89 18.25
C SER A 90 -3.79 1.20 19.52
N ILE A 91 -5.02 0.72 19.62
CA ILE A 91 -5.89 0.93 20.79
C ILE A 91 -5.33 0.17 22.01
N ILE A 92 -4.94 -1.09 21.84
CA ILE A 92 -4.42 -1.95 22.93
C ILE A 92 -3.07 -1.42 23.42
N SER A 93 -2.20 -0.94 22.53
CA SER A 93 -0.88 -0.39 22.87
C SER A 93 -0.93 1.04 23.41
N LYS A 94 -2.14 1.60 23.65
CA LYS A 94 -2.35 2.97 24.15
C LYS A 94 -1.60 4.04 23.34
N GLY A 95 -1.61 3.88 22.01
CA GLY A 95 -1.02 4.82 21.09
C GLY A 95 0.48 4.62 20.80
N ALA A 96 1.08 3.48 21.22
CA ALA A 96 2.45 3.15 20.81
C ALA A 96 2.57 2.87 19.30
N VAL A 97 1.50 2.37 18.68
CA VAL A 97 1.34 2.27 17.23
C VAL A 97 0.40 3.40 16.78
N GLY A 98 0.77 4.15 15.75
CA GLY A 98 -0.03 5.28 15.26
C GLY A 98 -1.40 4.82 14.71
N MET A 99 -2.49 5.43 15.17
CA MET A 99 -3.83 5.19 14.59
C MET A 99 -3.86 5.50 13.08
N GLY A 100 -3.04 6.47 12.66
CA GLY A 100 -2.89 6.86 11.26
C GLY A 100 -2.36 5.74 10.38
N ASP A 101 -1.49 4.88 10.90
CA ASP A 101 -0.94 3.73 10.17
C ASP A 101 -2.04 2.73 9.81
N GLY A 102 -2.93 2.43 10.74
CA GLY A 102 -4.07 1.54 10.47
C GLY A 102 -5.02 2.09 9.40
N LEU A 103 -5.31 3.40 9.43
CA LEU A 103 -6.11 4.07 8.41
C LEU A 103 -5.41 4.08 7.04
N LEU A 104 -4.08 4.25 7.04
CA LEU A 104 -3.26 4.17 5.84
C LEU A 104 -3.32 2.77 5.22
N PHE A 105 -3.27 1.71 6.04
CA PHE A 105 -3.46 0.32 5.57
C PHE A 105 -4.84 0.10 4.97
N LEU A 106 -5.90 0.62 5.59
CA LEU A 106 -7.26 0.53 5.03
C LEU A 106 -7.34 1.21 3.67
N SER A 107 -6.76 2.40 3.52
CA SER A 107 -6.79 3.13 2.25
C SER A 107 -5.97 2.44 1.15
N LEU A 108 -4.77 1.91 1.47
CA LEU A 108 -3.95 1.13 0.54
C LEU A 108 -4.63 -0.19 0.15
N GLY A 109 -5.31 -0.82 1.10
CA GLY A 109 -6.03 -2.08 0.89
C GLY A 109 -7.19 -2.01 -0.10
N THR A 110 -7.67 -0.80 -0.44
CA THR A 110 -8.69 -0.62 -1.51
C THR A 110 -8.09 -0.71 -2.91
N VAL A 111 -6.76 -0.58 -3.04
CA VAL A 111 -6.06 -0.51 -4.32
C VAL A 111 -5.11 -1.69 -4.52
N LEU A 112 -4.39 -2.10 -3.48
CA LEU A 112 -3.41 -3.19 -3.49
C LEU A 112 -4.08 -4.56 -3.29
N SER A 113 -3.50 -5.59 -3.92
CA SER A 113 -3.82 -6.98 -3.55
C SER A 113 -3.32 -7.29 -2.14
N PHE A 114 -3.91 -8.30 -1.51
CA PHE A 114 -3.51 -8.69 -0.15
C PHE A 114 -2.04 -9.10 -0.08
N GLU A 115 -1.54 -9.83 -1.07
CA GLU A 115 -0.13 -10.25 -1.14
C GLU A 115 0.83 -9.07 -1.24
N GLU A 116 0.51 -8.07 -2.09
CA GLU A 116 1.33 -6.86 -2.25
C GLU A 116 1.34 -6.02 -0.96
N LEU A 117 0.19 -5.86 -0.29
CA LEU A 117 0.08 -5.12 0.95
C LEU A 117 0.81 -5.83 2.09
N LEU A 118 0.64 -7.15 2.21
CA LEU A 118 1.29 -7.97 3.23
C LEU A 118 2.80 -7.98 3.06
N SER A 119 3.30 -8.13 1.84
CA SER A 119 4.74 -8.11 1.55
C SER A 119 5.36 -6.76 1.89
N ALA A 120 4.71 -5.65 1.50
CA ALA A 120 5.15 -4.30 1.85
C ALA A 120 5.18 -4.08 3.36
N PHE A 121 4.17 -4.58 4.08
CA PHE A 121 4.10 -4.49 5.53
C PHE A 121 5.22 -5.27 6.21
N LEU A 122 5.43 -6.53 5.85
CA LEU A 122 6.46 -7.38 6.47
C LEU A 122 7.87 -6.84 6.20
N LEU A 123 8.15 -6.43 4.96
CA LEU A 123 9.44 -5.82 4.61
C LEU A 123 9.63 -4.47 5.33
N GLY A 124 8.59 -3.63 5.39
CA GLY A 124 8.63 -2.37 6.12
C GLY A 124 8.86 -2.56 7.61
N LEU A 125 8.18 -3.54 8.22
CA LEU A 125 8.36 -3.89 9.63
C LEU A 125 9.78 -4.39 9.91
N PHE A 126 10.31 -5.25 9.04
CA PHE A 126 11.68 -5.75 9.16
C PHE A 126 12.71 -4.62 9.08
N CYS A 127 12.58 -3.71 8.12
CA CYS A 127 13.44 -2.53 8.01
C CYS A 127 13.33 -1.60 9.23
N CYS A 128 12.12 -1.40 9.74
CA CYS A 128 11.87 -0.60 10.94
C CYS A 128 12.52 -1.22 12.18
N CYS A 129 12.37 -2.52 12.37
CA CYS A 129 13.01 -3.25 13.48
C CYS A 129 14.54 -3.18 13.40
N PHE A 130 15.10 -3.40 12.20
CA PHE A 130 16.54 -3.30 11.98
C PHE A 130 17.06 -1.91 12.32
N TRP A 131 16.40 -0.87 11.83
CA TRP A 131 16.76 0.52 12.13
C TRP A 131 16.60 0.83 13.63
N GLY A 132 15.54 0.32 14.27
CA GLY A 132 15.32 0.45 15.70
C GLY A 132 16.46 -0.11 16.54
N ILE A 133 16.97 -1.30 16.17
CA ILE A 133 18.12 -1.92 16.81
C ILE A 133 19.36 -1.04 16.64
N VAL A 134 19.64 -0.55 15.42
CA VAL A 134 20.78 0.32 15.14
C VAL A 134 20.74 1.60 16.00
N VAL A 135 19.57 2.25 16.08
CA VAL A 135 19.39 3.46 16.88
C VAL A 135 19.58 3.18 18.38
N LEU A 136 19.11 2.03 18.85
CA LEU A 136 19.27 1.62 20.26
C LEU A 136 20.75 1.45 20.62
N PHE A 137 21.53 0.80 19.75
CA PHE A 137 22.97 0.60 19.94
C PHE A 137 23.77 1.91 19.87
N LEU A 138 23.41 2.81 18.96
CA LEU A 138 24.12 4.08 18.77
C LEU A 138 23.77 5.13 19.82
N SER A 139 22.52 5.17 20.30
CA SER A 139 22.05 6.24 21.17
C SER A 139 22.29 5.99 22.66
N GLY A 140 22.59 4.77 23.12
CA GLY A 140 23.00 4.40 24.50
C GLY A 140 22.08 4.87 25.63
N LYS A 141 21.02 5.59 25.35
CA LYS A 141 20.03 6.10 26.32
C LYS A 141 18.64 5.84 25.73
N GLY A 142 17.81 5.13 26.49
CA GLY A 142 16.43 4.82 26.16
C GLY A 142 15.54 6.08 26.04
N LYS A 143 15.86 6.96 25.08
CA LYS A 143 14.93 7.99 24.67
C LYS A 143 13.76 7.28 23.99
N LYS A 144 12.53 7.60 24.40
CA LYS A 144 11.28 7.33 23.66
C LYS A 144 11.37 8.04 22.30
N THR A 145 12.08 7.42 21.37
CA THR A 145 12.21 7.97 20.02
C THR A 145 11.07 7.35 19.23
N GLU A 146 9.99 8.10 19.07
CA GLU A 146 8.92 7.73 18.15
C GLU A 146 9.53 7.65 16.75
N MET A 147 9.44 6.48 16.12
CA MET A 147 10.01 6.26 14.79
C MET A 147 8.93 6.41 13.74
N PRO A 148 9.18 7.17 12.68
CA PRO A 148 8.25 7.26 11.56
C PRO A 148 8.18 5.90 10.86
N PHE A 149 6.98 5.30 10.77
CA PHE A 149 6.78 3.98 10.17
C PHE A 149 6.56 4.06 8.65
N VAL A 150 5.90 5.12 8.17
CA VAL A 150 5.51 5.26 6.76
C VAL A 150 6.70 5.21 5.78
N PRO A 151 7.89 5.80 6.06
CA PRO A 151 9.04 5.67 5.16
C PRO A 151 9.53 4.22 5.03
N PHE A 152 9.47 3.43 6.09
CA PHE A 152 9.83 2.02 6.04
C PHE A 152 8.81 1.19 5.26
N LEU A 153 7.52 1.54 5.37
CA LEU A 153 6.47 0.94 4.55
C LEU A 153 6.69 1.25 3.06
N MET A 154 7.08 2.47 2.73
CA MET A 154 7.41 2.85 1.35
C MET A 154 8.59 2.04 0.81
N LEU A 155 9.65 1.86 1.61
CA LEU A 155 10.79 1.00 1.24
C LEU A 155 10.37 -0.45 1.06
N GLY A 156 9.50 -0.97 1.94
CA GLY A 156 8.92 -2.30 1.82
C GLY A 156 8.12 -2.48 0.53
N TYR A 157 7.31 -1.49 0.16
CA TYR A 157 6.56 -1.51 -1.09
C TYR A 157 7.47 -1.49 -2.32
N ILE A 158 8.52 -0.65 -2.33
CA ILE A 158 9.51 -0.61 -3.41
C ILE A 158 10.24 -1.96 -3.52
N GLY A 159 10.62 -2.56 -2.39
CA GLY A 159 11.23 -3.90 -2.34
C GLY A 159 10.32 -4.97 -2.94
N GLY A 160 9.03 -4.94 -2.62
CA GLY A 160 8.03 -5.84 -3.20
C GLY A 160 7.78 -5.65 -4.70
N LEU A 161 8.06 -4.47 -5.25
CA LEU A 161 7.98 -4.23 -6.69
C LEU A 161 9.13 -4.83 -7.50
N ILE A 162 10.28 -5.07 -6.85
CA ILE A 162 11.49 -5.60 -7.48
C ILE A 162 11.47 -7.13 -7.52
N TYR A 163 10.77 -7.74 -6.56
CA TYR A 163 10.63 -9.19 -6.42
C TYR A 163 9.39 -9.72 -7.12
#